data_b65a6e99d4edefdbe567c64fe554ccb1
#
_entry.id   b65a6e99d4edefdbe567c64fe554ccb1
#
_cell.length_a   1.000
_cell.length_b   1.000
_cell.length_c   1.000
_cell.angle_alpha   90.00
_cell.angle_beta   90.00
_cell.angle_gamma   90.00
#
_symmetry.space_group_name_H-M   'P 1'
#
loop_
_entity.id
_entity.type
_entity.pdbx_description
1 polymer ?
#
loop_
_entity_poly.entity_id
_entity_poly.type
_entity_poly.pdbx_seq_one_letter_code
_entity_poly.pdbx_strand_id
1 'polypeptide(L)'
;MPHLSNIDGAEMEGKLPEVRLSSQPFKVVAPFEPTGDQPQAIASLAHGIEEGLRYQTLLGVTGSGKTFTMAKTIEAVQRPTLVLEPNKTLAAQVAAELREFFPDNAVVYFVSYYDYYQPEAYVPQTDTFIEKDASINEEVEKLRHAATSALLSRRDVIVVASVSCIYGIGSPMDYAGMAVFLDKGKPAERDD
;
A
#
# COMPACT_ATOMS: atom_id res chain seq x y z
N MET A 1 2.79 -21.03 -29.13
CA MET A 1 2.78 -19.71 -28.44
C MET A 1 1.38 -19.11 -28.60
N PRO A 2 0.55 -19.07 -27.57
CA PRO A 2 -0.75 -18.40 -27.68
C PRO A 2 -0.54 -16.89 -27.50
N HIS A 3 -1.13 -16.14 -28.42
CA HIS A 3 -1.23 -14.68 -28.44
C HIS A 3 -1.85 -14.18 -27.13
N LEU A 4 -1.14 -13.31 -26.43
CA LEU A 4 -1.71 -12.39 -25.46
C LEU A 4 -2.43 -11.28 -26.25
N SER A 5 -3.68 -11.54 -26.59
CA SER A 5 -4.58 -10.51 -27.12
C SER A 5 -5.06 -9.64 -25.95
N ASN A 6 -4.79 -8.35 -26.05
CA ASN A 6 -5.46 -7.19 -25.48
C ASN A 6 -6.44 -7.49 -24.33
N ILE A 7 -5.99 -7.23 -23.11
CA ILE A 7 -6.92 -6.81 -22.07
C ILE A 7 -7.25 -5.36 -22.40
N ASP A 8 -8.26 -5.19 -23.25
CA ASP A 8 -8.90 -3.89 -23.46
C ASP A 8 -9.33 -3.38 -22.09
N GLY A 9 -8.82 -2.18 -21.76
CA GLY A 9 -9.23 -1.48 -20.56
C GLY A 9 -10.75 -1.29 -20.60
N ALA A 10 -11.47 -2.11 -19.84
CA ALA A 10 -12.83 -1.81 -19.50
C ALA A 10 -12.79 -0.44 -18.81
N GLU A 11 -13.27 0.58 -19.50
CA GLU A 11 -13.54 1.90 -18.94
C GLU A 11 -14.40 1.67 -17.69
N MET A 12 -13.80 1.90 -16.52
CA MET A 12 -14.53 1.91 -15.26
C MET A 12 -15.40 3.18 -15.26
N GLU A 13 -16.53 3.13 -15.97
CA GLU A 13 -17.58 4.16 -15.94
C GLU A 13 -18.36 4.14 -14.63
N GLY A 14 -17.69 4.21 -13.51
CA GLY A 14 -18.30 4.45 -12.22
C GLY A 14 -17.52 5.55 -11.53
N LYS A 15 -18.07 6.77 -11.47
CA LYS A 15 -17.53 7.79 -10.55
C LYS A 15 -17.60 7.22 -9.14
N LEU A 16 -16.44 7.09 -8.49
CA LEU A 16 -16.42 6.90 -7.05
C LEU A 16 -17.34 7.95 -6.41
N PRO A 17 -18.13 7.60 -5.37
CA PRO A 17 -18.94 8.57 -4.66
C PRO A 17 -18.03 9.74 -4.24
N GLU A 18 -18.56 10.98 -4.24
CA GLU A 18 -17.82 12.16 -3.82
C GLU A 18 -17.48 12.06 -2.33
N VAL A 19 -16.44 11.28 -2.04
CA VAL A 19 -15.85 11.22 -0.72
C VAL A 19 -15.07 12.51 -0.51
N ARG A 20 -15.37 13.24 0.55
CA ARG A 20 -14.55 14.40 0.97
C ARG A 20 -13.18 13.87 1.39
N LEU A 21 -12.22 13.95 0.47
CA LEU A 21 -10.87 13.48 0.72
C LEU A 21 -10.19 14.45 1.72
N SER A 22 -9.85 13.93 2.88
CA SER A 22 -8.89 14.59 3.76
C SER A 22 -7.52 14.57 3.08
N SER A 23 -6.84 15.70 3.04
CA SER A 23 -5.49 15.78 2.47
C SER A 23 -4.65 16.72 3.31
N GLN A 24 -3.57 16.16 3.86
CA GLN A 24 -2.47 16.96 4.42
C GLN A 24 -1.26 16.78 3.51
N PRO A 25 -0.37 17.78 3.38
CA PRO A 25 0.84 17.58 2.64
C PRO A 25 1.70 16.49 3.30
N PHE A 26 2.36 15.69 2.49
CA PHE A 26 3.41 14.81 3.01
C PHE A 26 4.54 15.67 3.57
N LYS A 27 4.91 15.42 4.82
CA LYS A 27 5.98 16.13 5.51
C LYS A 27 6.85 15.13 6.27
N VAL A 28 8.11 15.04 5.87
CA VAL A 28 9.09 14.21 6.56
C VAL A 28 9.56 14.89 7.83
N VAL A 29 9.48 14.16 8.94
CA VAL A 29 10.06 14.52 10.23
C VAL A 29 11.26 13.62 10.49
N ALA A 30 12.46 14.19 10.53
CA ALA A 30 13.69 13.45 10.82
C ALA A 30 14.66 14.33 11.60
N PRO A 31 15.49 13.77 12.48
CA PRO A 31 16.50 14.52 13.24
C PRO A 31 17.76 14.85 12.42
N PHE A 32 17.77 14.53 11.12
CA PHE A 32 18.89 14.70 10.20
C PHE A 32 18.40 15.16 8.83
N GLU A 33 19.30 15.78 8.09
CA GLU A 33 19.08 16.24 6.71
C GLU A 33 19.71 15.27 5.70
N PRO A 34 19.27 15.29 4.43
CA PRO A 34 19.91 14.51 3.37
C PRO A 34 21.38 14.88 3.22
N THR A 35 22.27 13.86 3.13
CA THR A 35 23.73 14.05 3.02
C THR A 35 24.31 13.25 1.86
N GLY A 36 25.56 13.56 1.48
CA GLY A 36 26.25 12.90 0.39
C GLY A 36 25.51 13.05 -0.93
N ASP A 37 25.23 11.94 -1.60
CA ASP A 37 24.54 11.90 -2.89
C ASP A 37 23.00 11.91 -2.75
N GLN A 38 22.46 11.85 -1.53
CA GLN A 38 21.00 11.81 -1.30
C GLN A 38 20.26 13.03 -1.87
N PRO A 39 20.72 14.30 -1.68
CA PRO A 39 20.03 15.45 -2.24
C PRO A 39 19.90 15.38 -3.76
N GLN A 40 20.94 14.97 -4.45
CA GLN A 40 20.93 14.81 -5.90
C GLN A 40 20.01 13.67 -6.34
N ALA A 41 20.02 12.54 -5.64
CA ALA A 41 19.17 11.40 -5.92
C ALA A 41 17.69 11.76 -5.73
N ILE A 42 17.33 12.46 -4.65
CA ILE A 42 15.97 12.95 -4.37
C ILE A 42 15.50 13.87 -5.51
N ALA A 43 16.31 14.87 -5.87
CA ALA A 43 15.98 15.81 -6.93
C ALA A 43 15.78 15.11 -8.28
N SER A 44 16.67 14.17 -8.63
CA SER A 44 16.59 13.42 -9.89
C SER A 44 15.34 12.52 -9.95
N LEU A 45 15.03 11.82 -8.85
CA LEU A 45 13.83 10.96 -8.76
C LEU A 45 12.54 11.77 -8.85
N ALA A 46 12.47 12.88 -8.11
CA ALA A 46 11.31 13.76 -8.13
C ALA A 46 11.08 14.36 -9.52
N HIS A 47 12.12 14.91 -10.13
CA HIS A 47 12.06 15.45 -11.49
C HIS A 47 11.64 14.38 -12.51
N GLY A 48 12.19 13.17 -12.44
CA GLY A 48 11.79 12.09 -13.34
C GLY A 48 10.32 11.70 -13.19
N ILE A 49 9.75 11.73 -11.97
CA ILE A 49 8.32 11.49 -11.73
C ILE A 49 7.48 12.64 -12.33
N GLU A 50 7.91 13.89 -12.21
CA GLU A 50 7.22 15.05 -12.79
C GLU A 50 7.22 15.02 -14.31
N GLU A 51 8.33 14.62 -14.92
CA GLU A 51 8.47 14.41 -16.37
C GLU A 51 7.73 13.15 -16.88
N GLY A 52 7.12 12.36 -15.98
CA GLY A 52 6.37 11.18 -16.35
C GLY A 52 7.23 9.97 -16.71
N LEU A 53 8.49 9.93 -16.28
CA LEU A 53 9.35 8.75 -16.47
C LEU A 53 8.71 7.54 -15.78
N ARG A 54 8.45 6.51 -16.57
CA ARG A 54 7.76 5.29 -16.11
C ARG A 54 8.61 4.46 -15.17
N TYR A 55 9.93 4.46 -15.35
CA TYR A 55 10.87 3.65 -14.58
C TYR A 55 12.07 4.48 -14.20
N GLN A 56 12.49 4.34 -12.93
CA GLN A 56 13.70 4.91 -12.40
C GLN A 56 14.33 3.90 -11.44
N THR A 57 15.66 3.90 -11.30
CA THR A 57 16.36 2.98 -10.40
C THR A 57 17.24 3.78 -9.45
N LEU A 58 17.02 3.60 -8.14
CA LEU A 58 17.89 4.10 -7.10
C LEU A 58 18.89 3.00 -6.70
N LEU A 59 20.16 3.18 -7.02
CA LEU A 59 21.23 2.28 -6.63
C LEU A 59 21.90 2.79 -5.36
N GLY A 60 22.01 1.94 -4.35
CA GLY A 60 22.67 2.27 -3.10
C GLY A 60 23.01 1.03 -2.29
N VAL A 61 24.13 1.03 -1.59
CA VAL A 61 24.52 -0.05 -0.68
C VAL A 61 23.58 -0.13 0.53
N THR A 62 23.61 -1.24 1.24
CA THR A 62 22.87 -1.36 2.51
C THR A 62 23.35 -0.29 3.49
N GLY A 63 22.40 0.35 4.19
CA GLY A 63 22.73 1.43 5.13
C GLY A 63 22.98 2.81 4.50
N SER A 64 22.83 2.97 3.17
CA SER A 64 22.98 4.29 2.51
C SER A 64 21.80 5.23 2.68
N GLY A 65 20.77 4.85 3.47
CA GLY A 65 19.59 5.67 3.71
C GLY A 65 18.59 5.68 2.53
N LYS A 66 18.46 4.58 1.78
CA LYS A 66 17.49 4.49 0.67
C LYS A 66 16.06 4.75 1.10
N THR A 67 15.64 4.26 2.28
CA THR A 67 14.29 4.51 2.82
C THR A 67 14.07 6.00 3.07
N PHE A 68 15.07 6.69 3.61
CA PHE A 68 15.02 8.15 3.82
C PHE A 68 15.00 8.91 2.49
N THR A 69 15.81 8.50 1.50
CA THR A 69 15.79 9.07 0.15
C THR A 69 14.39 8.89 -0.49
N MET A 70 13.78 7.72 -0.34
CA MET A 70 12.41 7.46 -0.80
C MET A 70 11.40 8.36 -0.07
N ALA A 71 11.49 8.49 1.26
CA ALA A 71 10.61 9.36 2.03
C ALA A 71 10.71 10.83 1.57
N LYS A 72 11.92 11.35 1.38
CA LYS A 72 12.13 12.71 0.85
C LYS A 72 11.65 12.89 -0.59
N THR A 73 11.70 11.84 -1.41
CA THR A 73 11.12 11.85 -2.76
C THR A 73 9.59 11.91 -2.70
N ILE A 74 8.95 11.13 -1.82
CA ILE A 74 7.49 11.18 -1.59
C ILE A 74 7.07 12.58 -1.12
N GLU A 75 7.81 13.17 -0.17
CA GLU A 75 7.59 14.54 0.28
C GLU A 75 7.69 15.56 -0.87
N ALA A 76 8.67 15.40 -1.77
CA ALA A 76 8.84 16.31 -2.90
C ALA A 76 7.70 16.23 -3.93
N VAL A 77 7.24 15.01 -4.25
CA VAL A 77 6.23 14.81 -5.32
C VAL A 77 4.78 14.90 -4.85
N GLN A 78 4.51 14.79 -3.55
CA GLN A 78 3.17 14.95 -2.96
C GLN A 78 2.09 14.05 -3.58
N ARG A 79 2.40 12.78 -3.87
CA ARG A 79 1.48 11.81 -4.49
C ARG A 79 1.23 10.61 -3.60
N PRO A 80 0.01 10.05 -3.56
CA PRO A 80 -0.23 8.74 -2.95
C PRO A 80 0.75 7.70 -3.50
N THR A 81 1.33 6.91 -2.61
CA THR A 81 2.45 6.03 -2.96
C THR A 81 2.19 4.60 -2.52
N LEU A 82 2.50 3.65 -3.41
CA LEU A 82 2.57 2.23 -3.08
C LEU A 82 4.04 1.80 -2.99
N VAL A 83 4.42 1.29 -1.83
CA VAL A 83 5.73 0.66 -1.60
C VAL A 83 5.53 -0.84 -1.56
N LEU A 84 6.18 -1.56 -2.48
CA LEU A 84 6.01 -3.00 -2.63
C LEU A 84 7.27 -3.73 -2.16
N GLU A 85 7.10 -4.58 -1.17
CA GLU A 85 8.17 -5.37 -0.56
C GLU A 85 8.02 -6.86 -0.88
N PRO A 86 9.13 -7.61 -0.98
CA PRO A 86 9.09 -9.01 -1.37
C PRO A 86 8.43 -9.94 -0.34
N ASN A 87 8.37 -9.53 0.92
CA ASN A 87 7.75 -10.33 1.99
C ASN A 87 7.18 -9.47 3.12
N LYS A 88 6.38 -10.10 4.00
CA LYS A 88 5.70 -9.44 5.13
C LYS A 88 6.68 -8.77 6.11
N THR A 89 7.82 -9.40 6.38
CA THR A 89 8.80 -8.89 7.36
C THR A 89 9.44 -7.59 6.90
N LEU A 90 9.88 -7.54 5.64
CA LEU A 90 10.44 -6.33 5.06
C LEU A 90 9.38 -5.24 4.92
N ALA A 91 8.16 -5.60 4.52
CA ALA A 91 7.05 -4.65 4.47
C ALA A 91 6.74 -4.06 5.86
N ALA A 92 6.79 -4.86 6.92
CA ALA A 92 6.59 -4.37 8.29
C ALA A 92 7.70 -3.41 8.72
N GLN A 93 8.96 -3.74 8.41
CA GLN A 93 10.10 -2.88 8.72
C GLN A 93 9.99 -1.53 8.01
N VAL A 94 9.77 -1.53 6.68
CA VAL A 94 9.64 -0.30 5.91
C VAL A 94 8.42 0.52 6.34
N ALA A 95 7.30 -0.14 6.69
CA ALA A 95 6.13 0.56 7.22
C ALA A 95 6.42 1.24 8.56
N ALA A 96 7.21 0.61 9.43
CA ALA A 96 7.63 1.22 10.70
C ALA A 96 8.54 2.44 10.46
N GLU A 97 9.57 2.30 9.63
CA GLU A 97 10.46 3.41 9.26
C GLU A 97 9.69 4.59 8.64
N LEU A 98 8.76 4.32 7.71
CA LEU A 98 7.97 5.38 7.08
C LEU A 98 6.98 6.04 8.05
N ARG A 99 6.44 5.32 9.05
CA ARG A 99 5.60 5.95 10.10
C ARG A 99 6.39 6.91 10.99
N GLU A 100 7.66 6.62 11.23
CA GLU A 100 8.55 7.55 11.94
C GLU A 100 8.81 8.81 11.12
N PHE A 101 9.01 8.68 9.80
CA PHE A 101 9.21 9.81 8.91
C PHE A 101 7.94 10.62 8.64
N PHE A 102 6.76 10.00 8.66
CA PHE A 102 5.48 10.63 8.33
C PHE A 102 4.45 10.48 9.47
N PRO A 103 4.70 11.09 10.64
CA PRO A 103 3.84 10.90 11.82
C PRO A 103 2.41 11.43 11.63
N ASP A 104 2.20 12.41 10.76
CA ASP A 104 0.91 13.06 10.52
C ASP A 104 0.18 12.53 9.28
N ASN A 105 0.85 11.71 8.46
CA ASN A 105 0.28 11.14 7.23
C ASN A 105 -0.14 9.68 7.40
N ALA A 106 -0.96 9.18 6.50
CA ALA A 106 -1.45 7.81 6.57
C ALA A 106 -0.42 6.81 6.00
N VAL A 107 0.37 6.17 6.85
CA VAL A 107 1.22 5.04 6.46
C VAL A 107 0.53 3.75 6.85
N VAL A 108 0.01 3.03 5.85
CA VAL A 108 -0.82 1.84 6.03
C VAL A 108 -0.09 0.58 5.54
N TYR A 109 -0.44 -0.55 6.15
CA TYR A 109 0.20 -1.83 5.92
C TYR A 109 -0.78 -2.80 5.26
N PHE A 110 -0.39 -3.40 4.13
CA PHE A 110 -1.25 -4.26 3.34
C PHE A 110 -0.52 -5.53 2.91
N VAL A 111 -0.76 -6.61 3.64
CA VAL A 111 -0.13 -7.92 3.38
C VAL A 111 -1.18 -9.03 3.37
N SER A 112 -0.79 -10.26 3.03
CA SER A 112 -1.68 -11.42 3.11
C SER A 112 -2.15 -11.64 4.55
N TYR A 113 -3.45 -11.89 4.74
CA TYR A 113 -4.04 -12.22 6.03
C TYR A 113 -3.84 -13.69 6.44
N TYR A 114 -3.32 -14.53 5.52
CA TYR A 114 -2.92 -15.89 5.86
C TYR A 114 -1.55 -15.88 6.57
N ASP A 115 -1.51 -16.39 7.78
CA ASP A 115 -0.25 -16.61 8.52
C ASP A 115 0.37 -17.94 8.17
N TYR A 116 -0.46 -18.95 7.92
CA TYR A 116 -0.07 -20.28 7.54
C TYR A 116 -0.94 -20.77 6.39
N TYR A 117 -0.32 -21.40 5.42
CA TYR A 117 -1.00 -22.06 4.31
C TYR A 117 -0.34 -23.40 4.06
N GLN A 118 -1.05 -24.48 4.34
CA GLN A 118 -0.65 -25.85 4.00
C GLN A 118 -1.55 -26.32 2.85
N PRO A 119 -0.99 -26.56 1.67
CA PRO A 119 -1.76 -27.14 0.56
C PRO A 119 -2.14 -28.58 0.87
N GLU A 120 -3.22 -29.03 0.28
CA GLU A 120 -3.57 -30.44 0.26
C GLU A 120 -2.44 -31.25 -0.36
N ALA A 121 -2.07 -32.35 0.28
CA ALA A 121 -1.08 -33.27 -0.24
C ALA A 121 -1.43 -34.72 0.12
N TYR A 122 -1.21 -35.62 -0.82
CA TYR A 122 -1.30 -37.04 -0.57
C TYR A 122 0.09 -37.67 -0.63
N VAL A 123 0.48 -38.36 0.42
CA VAL A 123 1.76 -39.06 0.51
C VAL A 123 1.53 -40.58 0.30
N PRO A 124 1.73 -41.11 -0.93
CA PRO A 124 1.39 -42.51 -1.27
C PRO A 124 2.16 -43.52 -0.45
N GLN A 125 3.38 -43.21 0.01
CA GLN A 125 4.24 -44.12 0.76
C GLN A 125 3.68 -44.46 2.16
N THR A 126 2.91 -43.53 2.75
CA THR A 126 2.35 -43.71 4.10
C THR A 126 0.83 -43.72 4.11
N ASP A 127 0.21 -43.68 2.91
CA ASP A 127 -1.25 -43.55 2.73
C ASP A 127 -1.85 -42.43 3.58
N THR A 128 -1.11 -41.30 3.62
CA THR A 128 -1.49 -40.16 4.44
C THR A 128 -2.02 -39.03 3.57
N PHE A 129 -3.24 -38.57 3.86
CA PHE A 129 -3.83 -37.38 3.30
C PHE A 129 -3.57 -36.23 4.25
N ILE A 130 -2.90 -35.15 3.76
CA ILE A 130 -2.69 -33.91 4.47
C ILE A 130 -3.78 -32.96 4.03
N GLU A 131 -4.68 -32.61 4.94
CA GLU A 131 -5.75 -31.66 4.66
C GLU A 131 -5.19 -30.24 4.48
N LYS A 132 -5.91 -29.45 3.68
CA LYS A 132 -5.64 -28.03 3.53
C LYS A 132 -5.86 -27.34 4.87
N ASP A 133 -4.85 -26.64 5.35
CA ASP A 133 -4.94 -25.81 6.56
C ASP A 133 -4.53 -24.37 6.25
N ALA A 134 -5.31 -23.43 6.73
CA ALA A 134 -5.04 -21.99 6.55
C ALA A 134 -5.57 -21.23 7.76
N SER A 135 -4.68 -20.61 8.50
CA SER A 135 -5.06 -19.72 9.59
C SER A 135 -5.19 -18.27 9.08
N ILE A 136 -6.30 -17.63 9.39
CA ILE A 136 -6.58 -16.22 9.08
C ILE A 136 -6.20 -15.38 10.28
N ASN A 137 -5.40 -14.34 10.05
CA ASN A 137 -5.06 -13.35 11.07
C ASN A 137 -6.03 -12.16 10.98
N GLU A 138 -6.97 -12.09 11.90
CA GLU A 138 -8.00 -11.05 11.95
C GLU A 138 -7.41 -9.63 12.12
N GLU A 139 -6.26 -9.49 12.79
CA GLU A 139 -5.61 -8.18 12.94
C GLU A 139 -5.06 -7.68 11.60
N VAL A 140 -4.47 -8.58 10.81
CA VAL A 140 -4.00 -8.26 9.46
C VAL A 140 -5.17 -7.92 8.53
N GLU A 141 -6.31 -8.61 8.68
CA GLU A 141 -7.52 -8.29 7.92
C GLU A 141 -8.01 -6.88 8.23
N LYS A 142 -8.07 -6.48 9.51
CA LYS A 142 -8.39 -5.10 9.92
C LYS A 142 -7.43 -4.07 9.33
N LEU A 143 -6.13 -4.38 9.28
CA LEU A 143 -5.13 -3.49 8.66
C LEU A 143 -5.35 -3.34 7.14
N ARG A 144 -5.77 -4.40 6.45
CA ARG A 144 -6.13 -4.35 5.02
C ARG A 144 -7.36 -3.48 4.78
N HIS A 145 -8.40 -3.63 5.59
CA HIS A 145 -9.58 -2.76 5.53
C HIS A 145 -9.23 -1.30 5.84
N ALA A 146 -8.39 -1.05 6.84
CA ALA A 146 -7.91 0.30 7.14
C ALA A 146 -7.13 0.92 5.97
N ALA A 147 -6.31 0.14 5.27
CA ALA A 147 -5.60 0.60 4.09
C ALA A 147 -6.54 0.96 2.94
N THR A 148 -7.54 0.11 2.67
CA THR A 148 -8.56 0.38 1.64
C THR A 148 -9.38 1.63 1.98
N SER A 149 -9.83 1.76 3.23
CA SER A 149 -10.55 2.93 3.72
C SER A 149 -9.71 4.21 3.59
N ALA A 150 -8.42 4.15 3.95
CA ALA A 150 -7.51 5.30 3.82
C ALA A 150 -7.35 5.74 2.36
N LEU A 151 -7.18 4.80 1.42
CA LEU A 151 -7.09 5.10 -0.01
C LEU A 151 -8.35 5.77 -0.57
N LEU A 152 -9.53 5.41 -0.05
CA LEU A 152 -10.80 5.98 -0.48
C LEU A 152 -11.09 7.34 0.15
N SER A 153 -10.52 7.65 1.34
CA SER A 153 -10.87 8.83 2.13
C SER A 153 -9.75 9.88 2.23
N ARG A 154 -8.51 9.57 1.83
CA ARG A 154 -7.33 10.44 1.97
C ARG A 154 -6.51 10.49 0.70
N ARG A 155 -5.75 11.59 0.52
CA ARG A 155 -4.76 11.74 -0.55
C ARG A 155 -3.32 11.58 -0.07
N ASP A 156 -3.10 11.75 1.22
CA ASP A 156 -1.79 11.63 1.87
C ASP A 156 -1.56 10.20 2.41
N VAL A 157 -1.65 9.21 1.52
CA VAL A 157 -1.55 7.79 1.86
C VAL A 157 -0.30 7.16 1.27
N ILE A 158 0.46 6.48 2.12
CA ILE A 158 1.54 5.57 1.72
C ILE A 158 1.10 4.16 2.09
N VAL A 159 0.91 3.30 1.10
CA VAL A 159 0.62 1.88 1.31
C VAL A 159 1.90 1.09 1.22
N VAL A 160 2.27 0.42 2.30
CA VAL A 160 3.38 -0.55 2.29
C VAL A 160 2.81 -1.95 2.21
N ALA A 161 3.11 -2.64 1.14
CA ALA A 161 2.49 -3.93 0.81
C ALA A 161 3.51 -5.00 0.49
N SER A 162 3.12 -6.26 0.66
CA SER A 162 3.79 -7.39 0.01
C SER A 162 3.13 -7.71 -1.33
N VAL A 163 3.71 -8.63 -2.10
CA VAL A 163 3.15 -9.08 -3.40
C VAL A 163 1.69 -9.54 -3.33
N SER A 164 1.18 -9.85 -2.14
CA SER A 164 -0.22 -10.20 -1.92
C SER A 164 -1.21 -9.07 -2.15
N CYS A 165 -0.73 -7.82 -2.35
CA CYS A 165 -1.59 -6.70 -2.71
C CYS A 165 -2.30 -6.86 -4.06
N ILE A 166 -1.81 -7.76 -4.93
CA ILE A 166 -2.49 -8.13 -6.18
C ILE A 166 -3.82 -8.84 -5.93
N TYR A 167 -3.99 -9.46 -4.76
CA TYR A 167 -5.25 -10.03 -4.31
C TYR A 167 -5.97 -9.01 -3.43
N GLY A 168 -6.84 -8.20 -4.04
CA GLY A 168 -7.61 -7.16 -3.35
C GLY A 168 -8.69 -7.70 -2.40
N ILE A 169 -9.48 -6.80 -1.85
CA ILE A 169 -10.65 -7.10 -0.99
C ILE A 169 -11.95 -7.17 -1.82
N GLY A 170 -11.86 -7.02 -3.12
CA GLY A 170 -12.98 -6.98 -4.06
C GLY A 170 -12.97 -5.70 -4.90
N SER A 171 -14.11 -5.38 -5.51
CA SER A 171 -14.28 -4.16 -6.29
C SER A 171 -14.18 -2.91 -5.40
N PRO A 172 -13.32 -1.92 -5.73
CA PRO A 172 -13.29 -0.65 -5.01
C PRO A 172 -14.64 0.09 -5.01
N MET A 173 -15.43 -0.09 -6.06
CA MET A 173 -16.75 0.54 -6.19
C MET A 173 -17.74 -0.08 -5.19
N ASP A 174 -17.77 -1.41 -5.10
CA ASP A 174 -18.63 -2.12 -4.15
C ASP A 174 -18.25 -1.78 -2.71
N TYR A 175 -16.94 -1.74 -2.43
CA TYR A 175 -16.43 -1.35 -1.11
C TYR A 175 -16.84 0.08 -0.73
N ALA A 176 -16.70 1.03 -1.66
CA ALA A 176 -17.11 2.42 -1.45
C ALA A 176 -18.64 2.55 -1.27
N GLY A 177 -19.42 1.74 -2.00
CA GLY A 177 -20.88 1.72 -1.90
C GLY A 177 -21.41 1.16 -0.58
N MET A 178 -20.62 0.32 0.11
CA MET A 178 -20.95 -0.21 1.44
C MET A 178 -20.41 0.65 2.60
N ALA A 179 -19.67 1.72 2.30
CA ALA A 179 -19.06 2.57 3.32
C ALA A 179 -20.11 3.54 3.90
N VAL A 180 -20.21 3.57 5.22
CA VAL A 180 -21.04 4.55 5.95
C VAL A 180 -20.12 5.63 6.51
N PHE A 181 -20.41 6.89 6.17
CA PHE A 181 -19.65 8.04 6.63
C PHE A 181 -20.38 8.76 7.75
N LEU A 182 -19.77 8.81 8.94
CA LEU A 182 -20.31 9.49 10.10
C LEU A 182 -19.43 10.68 10.48
N ASP A 183 -20.02 11.87 10.53
CA ASP A 183 -19.33 13.08 10.97
C ASP A 183 -19.64 13.36 12.45
N LYS A 184 -18.60 13.54 13.26
CA LYS A 184 -18.76 13.89 14.68
C LYS A 184 -19.51 15.23 14.83
N GLY A 185 -20.64 15.19 15.53
CA GLY A 185 -21.46 16.37 15.81
C GLY A 185 -22.54 16.66 14.77
N LYS A 186 -22.69 15.83 13.74
CA LYS A 186 -23.85 15.89 12.84
C LYS A 186 -24.85 14.81 13.21
N PRO A 187 -26.18 15.10 13.12
CA PRO A 187 -27.19 14.05 13.26
C PRO A 187 -27.03 13.07 12.09
N ALA A 188 -27.18 11.79 12.38
CA ALA A 188 -27.26 10.73 11.39
C ALA A 188 -28.50 9.89 11.71
N GLU A 189 -29.31 9.60 10.72
CA GLU A 189 -30.43 8.68 10.87
C GLU A 189 -29.92 7.24 10.79
N ARG A 190 -30.44 6.36 11.65
CA ARG A 190 -29.93 4.98 11.74
C ARG A 190 -30.30 4.13 10.52
N ASP A 191 -31.36 4.49 9.84
CA ASP A 191 -31.99 3.69 8.78
C ASP A 191 -31.71 4.24 7.35
N ASP A 192 -30.76 5.19 7.22
CA ASP A 192 -30.26 5.73 5.94
C ASP A 192 -29.04 4.94 5.40
#